data_7e6393a83b5aee898558d1142d83f90c
#
_entry.id   7e6393a83b5aee898558d1142d83f90c
#
_cell.length_a   1.000
_cell.length_b   1.000
_cell.length_c   1.000
_cell.angle_alpha   90.00
_cell.angle_beta   90.00
_cell.angle_gamma   90.00
#
_symmetry.space_group_name_H-M   'P 1'
#
loop_
_entity.id
_entity.type
_entity.pdbx_description
1 polymer ?
#
loop_
_entity_poly.entity_id
_entity_poly.type
_entity_poly.pdbx_seq_one_letter_code
_entity_poly.pdbx_strand_id
1 'polypeptide(L)'
;MFLIFNKEKIQTYAVSLLTVAVLIGVANIKNISAIQASATEKYLPIYNVQTEEPKIAFTMNCAWNADDIDSILETLKNNEVHITFFMVGEWVDKYPEAVKKIYEAGHEIGSHSNTHPHVNNLTAEKNLEEIKLSVDKIEKITGYKTNLYRAPYGEYNNTVIKTAQQNGFYPIQWNLDTLDYQGLTGEEMWNRLKNKLDGGAIILSHNGTKHTADSLDMLIKNIKASGFQVTTVSEIIYKDKYSINNNGTQIRNQK
;
A
#
# COMPACT_ATOMS: atom_id res chain seq x y z
N MET A 1 42.23 66.27 13.33
CA MET A 1 41.71 65.57 14.50
C MET A 1 42.13 64.11 14.36
N PHE A 2 43.15 63.67 15.10
CA PHE A 2 43.64 62.28 15.03
C PHE A 2 42.86 61.44 16.05
N LEU A 3 42.16 60.42 15.58
CA LEU A 3 41.50 59.41 16.43
C LEU A 3 42.57 58.45 16.95
N ILE A 4 42.95 58.57 18.23
CA ILE A 4 43.88 57.64 18.89
C ILE A 4 43.01 56.42 19.34
N PHE A 5 43.12 55.30 18.62
CA PHE A 5 42.50 54.09 19.05
C PHE A 5 43.35 53.40 20.12
N ASN A 6 42.76 53.17 21.30
CA ASN A 6 43.38 52.39 22.35
C ASN A 6 43.36 50.90 21.96
N LYS A 7 44.52 50.22 21.92
CA LYS A 7 44.74 48.83 21.52
C LYS A 7 43.85 47.86 22.30
N GLU A 8 43.66 48.13 23.61
CA GLU A 8 42.79 47.29 24.45
C GLU A 8 41.31 47.36 24.03
N LYS A 9 40.82 48.56 23.67
CA LYS A 9 39.44 48.71 23.16
C LYS A 9 39.24 48.03 21.83
N ILE A 10 40.25 48.09 20.96
CA ILE A 10 40.19 47.38 19.66
C ILE A 10 40.10 45.86 19.87
N GLN A 11 40.88 45.27 20.77
CA GLN A 11 40.84 43.86 21.11
C GLN A 11 39.48 43.48 21.72
N THR A 12 38.93 44.29 22.62
CA THR A 12 37.61 44.03 23.22
C THR A 12 36.49 44.01 22.15
N TYR A 13 36.50 44.99 21.22
CA TYR A 13 35.51 45.02 20.14
C TYR A 13 35.68 43.85 19.16
N ALA A 14 36.93 43.46 18.84
CA ALA A 14 37.19 42.32 17.99
C ALA A 14 36.68 40.99 18.61
N VAL A 15 36.94 40.80 19.92
CA VAL A 15 36.42 39.63 20.65
C VAL A 15 34.88 39.61 20.70
N SER A 16 34.26 40.78 20.98
CA SER A 16 32.80 40.89 21.01
C SER A 16 32.18 40.59 19.65
N LEU A 17 32.75 41.09 18.55
CA LEU A 17 32.30 40.81 17.19
C LEU A 17 32.42 39.31 16.83
N LEU A 18 33.55 38.69 17.25
CA LEU A 18 33.77 37.25 17.05
C LEU A 18 32.72 36.41 17.80
N THR A 19 32.44 36.79 19.06
CA THR A 19 31.42 36.10 19.88
C THR A 19 30.04 36.22 19.28
N VAL A 20 29.65 37.39 18.78
CA VAL A 20 28.37 37.61 18.10
C VAL A 20 28.29 36.77 16.81
N ALA A 21 29.37 36.74 16.01
CA ALA A 21 29.42 35.93 14.80
C ALA A 21 29.28 34.41 15.07
N VAL A 22 29.92 33.91 16.15
CA VAL A 22 29.80 32.53 16.61
C VAL A 22 28.36 32.23 17.06
N LEU A 23 27.74 33.11 17.84
CA LEU A 23 26.35 32.95 18.29
C LEU A 23 25.36 32.91 17.11
N ILE A 24 25.55 33.79 16.11
CA ILE A 24 24.75 33.78 14.87
C ILE A 24 24.98 32.48 14.10
N GLY A 25 26.24 32.03 14.01
CA GLY A 25 26.57 30.74 13.37
C GLY A 25 25.88 29.56 14.04
N VAL A 26 25.92 29.48 15.38
CA VAL A 26 25.23 28.40 16.14
C VAL A 26 23.72 28.49 16.01
N ALA A 27 23.12 29.68 16.00
CA ALA A 27 21.68 29.85 15.78
C ALA A 27 21.26 29.41 14.38
N ASN A 28 22.06 29.70 13.36
CA ASN A 28 21.81 29.24 11.99
C ASN A 28 21.95 27.73 11.85
N ILE A 29 22.94 27.09 12.51
CA ILE A 29 23.07 25.62 12.52
C ILE A 29 21.87 24.96 13.18
N LYS A 30 21.38 25.50 14.31
CA LYS A 30 20.16 25.00 14.95
C LYS A 30 18.90 25.15 14.06
N ASN A 31 18.79 26.27 13.34
CA ASN A 31 17.70 26.49 12.40
C ASN A 31 17.77 25.55 11.18
N ILE A 32 18.97 25.29 10.64
CA ILE A 32 19.18 24.33 9.56
C ILE A 32 18.84 22.92 10.03
N SER A 33 19.23 22.52 11.25
CA SER A 33 18.87 21.22 11.83
C SER A 33 17.36 21.10 12.08
N ALA A 34 16.68 22.17 12.50
CA ALA A 34 15.22 22.21 12.65
C ALA A 34 14.49 22.15 11.30
N ILE A 35 15.04 22.75 10.25
CA ILE A 35 14.51 22.67 8.88
C ILE A 35 14.73 21.25 8.29
N GLN A 36 15.86 20.60 8.57
CA GLN A 36 16.09 19.20 8.17
C GLN A 36 15.23 18.21 8.97
N ALA A 37 14.92 18.46 10.23
CA ALA A 37 14.00 17.67 11.03
C ALA A 37 12.52 17.84 10.61
N SER A 38 12.21 18.86 9.81
CA SER A 38 10.91 19.08 9.16
C SER A 38 10.82 18.39 7.77
N ALA A 39 11.69 17.44 7.45
CA ALA A 39 11.41 16.49 6.38
C ALA A 39 10.10 15.80 6.75
N THR A 40 9.02 16.13 6.05
CA THR A 40 7.69 15.60 6.30
C THR A 40 7.78 14.08 6.32
N GLU A 41 7.50 13.50 7.49
CA GLU A 41 7.45 12.03 7.66
C GLU A 41 6.65 11.43 6.52
N LYS A 42 7.26 10.52 5.76
CA LYS A 42 6.61 9.89 4.62
C LYS A 42 5.81 8.70 5.12
N TYR A 43 4.50 8.77 5.00
CA TYR A 43 3.61 7.66 5.29
C TYR A 43 3.51 6.76 4.07
N LEU A 44 3.69 5.46 4.28
CA LEU A 44 3.67 4.45 3.22
C LEU A 44 2.55 3.43 3.46
N PRO A 45 1.95 2.91 2.39
CA PRO A 45 1.10 1.72 2.46
C PRO A 45 1.96 0.47 2.67
N ILE A 46 1.32 -0.66 2.95
CA ILE A 46 1.97 -1.96 3.08
C ILE A 46 2.17 -2.54 1.67
N TYR A 47 3.43 -2.71 1.26
CA TYR A 47 3.79 -3.33 -0.02
C TYR A 47 4.06 -4.83 0.12
N ASN A 48 4.60 -5.23 1.26
CA ASN A 48 4.89 -6.61 1.65
C ASN A 48 5.09 -6.67 3.17
N VAL A 49 5.26 -7.87 3.70
CA VAL A 49 5.46 -8.12 5.12
C VAL A 49 6.79 -8.84 5.34
N GLN A 50 7.56 -8.43 6.33
CA GLN A 50 8.74 -9.18 6.76
C GLN A 50 8.29 -10.36 7.62
N THR A 51 8.46 -11.59 7.12
CA THR A 51 8.10 -12.82 7.82
C THR A 51 8.95 -13.99 7.36
N GLU A 52 9.14 -14.98 8.24
CA GLU A 52 9.77 -16.26 7.91
C GLU A 52 8.73 -17.29 7.39
N GLU A 53 7.44 -16.98 7.47
CA GLU A 53 6.41 -17.88 6.97
C GLU A 53 6.39 -17.85 5.42
N PRO A 54 6.38 -19.03 4.76
CA PRO A 54 6.39 -19.11 3.30
C PRO A 54 4.99 -18.84 2.72
N LYS A 55 4.37 -17.73 3.12
CA LYS A 55 3.04 -17.30 2.70
C LYS A 55 3.13 -16.11 1.76
N ILE A 56 2.35 -16.12 0.69
CA ILE A 56 2.22 -15.04 -0.28
C ILE A 56 0.74 -14.67 -0.43
N ALA A 57 0.41 -13.41 -0.26
CA ALA A 57 -0.93 -12.93 -0.55
C ALA A 57 -1.10 -12.74 -2.07
N PHE A 58 -1.99 -13.52 -2.68
CA PHE A 58 -2.41 -13.28 -4.05
C PHE A 58 -3.63 -12.35 -4.03
N THR A 59 -3.58 -11.26 -4.79
CA THR A 59 -4.65 -10.27 -4.75
C THR A 59 -5.15 -9.92 -6.14
N MET A 60 -6.45 -9.64 -6.25
CA MET A 60 -7.11 -9.33 -7.51
C MET A 60 -7.95 -8.07 -7.38
N ASN A 61 -7.69 -7.07 -8.23
CA ASN A 61 -8.54 -5.88 -8.32
C ASN A 61 -9.73 -6.15 -9.23
N CYS A 62 -10.91 -5.68 -8.82
CA CYS A 62 -12.16 -5.78 -9.58
C CYS A 62 -12.67 -4.38 -9.92
N ALA A 63 -12.47 -3.96 -11.19
CA ALA A 63 -12.82 -2.64 -11.68
C ALA A 63 -13.52 -2.65 -13.06
N TRP A 64 -13.45 -3.76 -13.82
CA TRP A 64 -13.94 -3.81 -15.21
C TRP A 64 -15.24 -4.62 -15.37
N ASN A 65 -15.17 -5.82 -15.96
CA ASN A 65 -16.32 -6.71 -16.07
C ASN A 65 -16.30 -7.78 -14.97
N ALA A 66 -17.25 -8.72 -14.99
CA ALA A 66 -17.30 -9.85 -14.06
C ALA A 66 -17.48 -11.20 -14.80
N ASP A 67 -17.23 -11.23 -16.11
CA ASP A 67 -17.55 -12.39 -16.96
C ASP A 67 -16.67 -13.60 -16.64
N ASP A 68 -15.48 -13.37 -16.09
CA ASP A 68 -14.49 -14.38 -15.74
C ASP A 68 -14.54 -14.84 -14.26
N ILE A 69 -15.38 -14.22 -13.44
CA ILE A 69 -15.43 -14.50 -11.98
C ILE A 69 -15.75 -15.96 -11.68
N ASP A 70 -16.69 -16.57 -12.39
CA ASP A 70 -17.05 -17.97 -12.15
C ASP A 70 -15.88 -18.92 -12.46
N SER A 71 -15.15 -18.69 -13.56
CA SER A 71 -13.95 -19.44 -13.92
C SER A 71 -12.79 -19.23 -12.93
N ILE A 72 -12.59 -17.99 -12.47
CA ILE A 72 -11.60 -17.65 -11.44
C ILE A 72 -11.92 -18.41 -10.15
N LEU A 73 -13.17 -18.36 -9.68
CA LEU A 73 -13.59 -19.04 -8.44
C LEU A 73 -13.45 -20.56 -8.54
N GLU A 74 -13.78 -21.16 -9.70
CA GLU A 74 -13.56 -22.58 -9.93
C GLU A 74 -12.07 -22.94 -9.85
N THR A 75 -11.20 -22.14 -10.47
CA THR A 75 -9.75 -22.33 -10.42
C THR A 75 -9.22 -22.23 -8.99
N LEU A 76 -9.65 -21.23 -8.22
CA LEU A 76 -9.24 -21.03 -6.82
C LEU A 76 -9.69 -22.21 -5.95
N LYS A 77 -10.92 -22.67 -6.12
CA LYS A 77 -11.48 -23.85 -5.44
C LYS A 77 -10.68 -25.11 -5.75
N ASN A 78 -10.39 -25.37 -7.03
CA ASN A 78 -9.63 -26.56 -7.47
C ASN A 78 -8.20 -26.57 -6.95
N ASN A 79 -7.65 -25.41 -6.66
CA ASN A 79 -6.33 -25.24 -6.04
C ASN A 79 -6.39 -25.15 -4.51
N GLU A 80 -7.58 -25.19 -3.89
CA GLU A 80 -7.77 -25.09 -2.43
C GLU A 80 -7.10 -23.85 -1.84
N VAL A 81 -7.29 -22.69 -2.48
CA VAL A 81 -6.71 -21.41 -2.03
C VAL A 81 -7.77 -20.32 -1.90
N HIS A 82 -7.56 -19.45 -0.91
CA HIS A 82 -8.31 -18.21 -0.76
C HIS A 82 -7.39 -17.03 -1.06
N ILE A 83 -7.91 -16.01 -1.74
CA ILE A 83 -7.19 -14.80 -2.11
C ILE A 83 -7.96 -13.55 -1.66
N THR A 84 -7.37 -12.37 -1.83
CA THR A 84 -8.04 -11.09 -1.51
C THR A 84 -8.47 -10.38 -2.78
N PHE A 85 -9.76 -10.05 -2.88
CA PHE A 85 -10.33 -9.24 -3.95
C PHE A 85 -10.50 -7.79 -3.48
N PHE A 86 -9.90 -6.82 -4.17
CA PHE A 86 -10.10 -5.39 -3.93
C PHE A 86 -11.11 -4.85 -4.95
N MET A 87 -12.30 -4.45 -4.48
CA MET A 87 -13.44 -4.12 -5.32
C MET A 87 -13.72 -2.63 -5.34
N VAL A 88 -13.91 -2.07 -6.55
CA VAL A 88 -14.45 -0.72 -6.75
C VAL A 88 -15.93 -0.71 -6.38
N GLY A 89 -16.39 0.30 -5.65
CA GLY A 89 -17.79 0.38 -5.19
C GLY A 89 -18.81 0.41 -6.34
N GLU A 90 -18.50 1.06 -7.47
CA GLU A 90 -19.34 1.01 -8.68
C GLU A 90 -19.36 -0.39 -9.30
N TRP A 91 -18.27 -1.15 -9.22
CA TRP A 91 -18.24 -2.56 -9.64
C TRP A 91 -19.13 -3.43 -8.73
N VAL A 92 -19.12 -3.16 -7.42
CA VAL A 92 -19.99 -3.84 -6.42
C VAL A 92 -21.47 -3.61 -6.75
N ASP A 93 -21.86 -2.37 -7.07
CA ASP A 93 -23.23 -2.04 -7.47
C ASP A 93 -23.64 -2.73 -8.77
N LYS A 94 -22.71 -2.81 -9.72
CA LYS A 94 -22.97 -3.38 -11.04
C LYS A 94 -23.05 -4.91 -11.05
N TYR A 95 -22.27 -5.57 -10.17
CA TYR A 95 -22.13 -7.01 -10.14
C TYR A 95 -22.36 -7.64 -8.75
N PRO A 96 -23.51 -7.35 -8.09
CA PRO A 96 -23.76 -7.80 -6.71
C PRO A 96 -23.72 -9.33 -6.56
N GLU A 97 -24.16 -10.08 -7.57
CA GLU A 97 -24.11 -11.55 -7.53
C GLU A 97 -22.65 -12.08 -7.58
N ALA A 98 -21.76 -11.43 -8.32
CA ALA A 98 -20.35 -11.79 -8.32
C ALA A 98 -19.69 -11.51 -6.95
N VAL A 99 -20.01 -10.37 -6.32
CA VAL A 99 -19.54 -10.03 -4.96
C VAL A 99 -20.00 -11.11 -3.97
N LYS A 100 -21.27 -11.50 -4.02
CA LYS A 100 -21.84 -12.54 -3.17
C LYS A 100 -21.14 -13.89 -3.36
N LYS A 101 -20.96 -14.33 -4.61
CA LYS A 101 -20.24 -15.57 -4.93
C LYS A 101 -18.81 -15.58 -4.40
N ILE A 102 -18.06 -14.48 -4.59
CA ILE A 102 -16.68 -14.34 -4.08
C ILE A 102 -16.65 -14.48 -2.55
N TYR A 103 -17.56 -13.82 -1.86
CA TYR A 103 -17.66 -13.88 -0.40
C TYR A 103 -18.07 -15.28 0.10
N GLU A 104 -19.11 -15.89 -0.49
CA GLU A 104 -19.60 -17.22 -0.13
C GLU A 104 -18.57 -18.33 -0.41
N ALA A 105 -17.67 -18.11 -1.39
CA ALA A 105 -16.53 -18.99 -1.65
C ALA A 105 -15.38 -18.82 -0.63
N GLY A 106 -15.53 -17.96 0.39
CA GLY A 106 -14.56 -17.79 1.48
C GLY A 106 -13.40 -16.86 1.16
N HIS A 107 -13.46 -16.11 0.06
CA HIS A 107 -12.41 -15.15 -0.28
C HIS A 107 -12.52 -13.87 0.55
N GLU A 108 -11.37 -13.23 0.77
CA GLU A 108 -11.31 -11.95 1.45
C GLU A 108 -11.65 -10.80 0.50
N ILE A 109 -12.35 -9.79 1.00
CA ILE A 109 -12.72 -8.61 0.22
C ILE A 109 -12.13 -7.36 0.85
N GLY A 110 -11.54 -6.47 0.02
CA GLY A 110 -11.05 -5.16 0.36
C GLY A 110 -11.70 -4.07 -0.50
N SER A 111 -11.63 -2.81 -0.04
CA SER A 111 -12.09 -1.64 -0.79
C SER A 111 -11.04 -1.20 -1.81
N HIS A 112 -11.50 -0.84 -3.02
CA HIS A 112 -10.68 -0.19 -4.07
C HIS A 112 -11.24 1.19 -4.45
N SER A 113 -11.65 1.98 -3.43
CA SER A 113 -12.45 3.21 -3.58
C SER A 113 -13.84 2.96 -4.15
N ASN A 114 -14.67 4.00 -4.20
CA ASN A 114 -16.02 3.89 -4.72
C ASN A 114 -16.09 4.04 -6.24
N THR A 115 -15.41 5.08 -6.80
CA THR A 115 -15.49 5.47 -8.23
C THR A 115 -14.17 5.31 -8.98
N HIS A 116 -13.15 4.72 -8.35
CA HIS A 116 -11.80 4.55 -8.89
C HIS A 116 -11.12 5.89 -9.29
N PRO A 117 -11.11 6.91 -8.43
CA PRO A 117 -10.59 8.23 -8.76
C PRO A 117 -9.07 8.33 -8.63
N HIS A 118 -8.49 9.41 -9.16
CA HIS A 118 -7.12 9.83 -8.83
C HIS A 118 -7.07 10.41 -7.40
N VAL A 119 -6.84 9.56 -6.42
CA VAL A 119 -6.94 9.85 -4.97
C VAL A 119 -6.01 10.96 -4.50
N ASN A 120 -4.88 11.17 -5.17
CA ASN A 120 -3.94 12.25 -4.84
C ASN A 120 -4.51 13.65 -5.08
N ASN A 121 -5.55 13.78 -5.89
CA ASN A 121 -6.24 15.04 -6.20
C ASN A 121 -7.41 15.33 -5.24
N LEU A 122 -7.72 14.40 -4.31
CA LEU A 122 -8.84 14.52 -3.40
C LEU A 122 -8.42 15.07 -2.04
N THR A 123 -9.34 15.74 -1.37
CA THR A 123 -9.18 16.11 0.05
C THR A 123 -9.24 14.87 0.94
N ALA A 124 -8.86 15.00 2.23
CA ALA A 124 -8.96 13.92 3.20
C ALA A 124 -10.40 13.40 3.35
N GLU A 125 -11.37 14.33 3.40
CA GLU A 125 -12.80 14.03 3.52
C GLU A 125 -13.31 13.24 2.31
N LYS A 126 -12.92 13.64 1.09
CA LYS A 126 -13.31 12.95 -0.13
C LYS A 126 -12.65 11.57 -0.27
N ASN A 127 -11.39 11.44 0.14
CA ASN A 127 -10.73 10.14 0.20
C ASN A 127 -11.45 9.19 1.18
N LEU A 128 -11.85 9.70 2.35
CA LEU A 128 -12.59 8.90 3.32
C LEU A 128 -13.98 8.52 2.82
N GLU A 129 -14.68 9.43 2.14
CA GLU A 129 -15.98 9.17 1.52
C GLU A 129 -15.87 8.05 0.48
N GLU A 130 -14.88 8.09 -0.42
CA GLU A 130 -14.60 7.07 -1.42
C GLU A 130 -14.37 5.68 -0.78
N ILE A 131 -13.60 5.62 0.31
CA ILE A 131 -13.35 4.36 1.02
C ILE A 131 -14.64 3.85 1.67
N LYS A 132 -15.36 4.69 2.42
CA LYS A 132 -16.54 4.30 3.17
C LYS A 132 -17.68 3.85 2.26
N LEU A 133 -17.95 4.57 1.18
CA LEU A 133 -19.01 4.20 0.23
C LEU A 133 -18.76 2.81 -0.37
N SER A 134 -17.52 2.48 -0.74
CA SER A 134 -17.19 1.14 -1.21
C SER A 134 -17.40 0.08 -0.11
N VAL A 135 -16.93 0.34 1.11
CA VAL A 135 -17.10 -0.56 2.27
C VAL A 135 -18.57 -0.81 2.58
N ASP A 136 -19.40 0.25 2.63
CA ASP A 136 -20.83 0.15 2.95
C ASP A 136 -21.58 -0.67 1.89
N LYS A 137 -21.21 -0.56 0.61
CA LYS A 137 -21.77 -1.36 -0.49
C LYS A 137 -21.40 -2.84 -0.35
N ILE A 138 -20.13 -3.14 -0.03
CA ILE A 138 -19.66 -4.51 0.23
C ILE A 138 -20.40 -5.09 1.44
N GLU A 139 -20.47 -4.35 2.56
CA GLU A 139 -21.14 -4.78 3.79
C GLU A 139 -22.62 -5.05 3.55
N LYS A 140 -23.31 -4.23 2.75
CA LYS A 140 -24.73 -4.39 2.41
C LYS A 140 -25.03 -5.74 1.73
N ILE A 141 -24.10 -6.23 0.91
CA ILE A 141 -24.28 -7.49 0.14
C ILE A 141 -23.85 -8.70 0.97
N THR A 142 -22.72 -8.58 1.67
CA THR A 142 -22.02 -9.71 2.30
C THR A 142 -22.22 -9.81 3.80
N GLY A 143 -22.64 -8.72 4.47
CA GLY A 143 -22.62 -8.59 5.93
C GLY A 143 -21.20 -8.44 6.50
N TYR A 144 -20.16 -8.43 5.65
CA TYR A 144 -18.76 -8.32 6.06
C TYR A 144 -18.24 -6.89 5.91
N LYS A 145 -17.73 -6.34 7.00
CA LYS A 145 -17.11 -5.02 7.02
C LYS A 145 -15.61 -5.12 6.90
N THR A 146 -15.09 -4.84 5.72
CA THR A 146 -13.65 -4.84 5.47
C THR A 146 -12.94 -3.64 6.07
N ASN A 147 -11.69 -3.83 6.47
CA ASN A 147 -10.75 -2.77 6.85
C ASN A 147 -9.51 -2.73 5.95
N LEU A 148 -9.52 -3.46 4.83
CA LEU A 148 -8.48 -3.38 3.81
C LEU A 148 -8.84 -2.34 2.77
N TYR A 149 -7.89 -1.50 2.43
CA TYR A 149 -8.04 -0.48 1.39
C TYR A 149 -6.86 -0.50 0.43
N ARG A 150 -7.14 -0.51 -0.86
CA ARG A 150 -6.14 -0.30 -1.92
C ARG A 150 -6.53 0.91 -2.74
N ALA A 151 -5.62 1.87 -2.82
CA ALA A 151 -5.84 3.08 -3.61
C ALA A 151 -5.80 2.77 -5.12
N PRO A 152 -6.71 3.35 -5.93
CA PRO A 152 -6.66 3.27 -7.39
C PRO A 152 -5.31 3.70 -7.97
N TYR A 153 -4.93 3.09 -9.09
CA TYR A 153 -3.68 3.36 -9.82
C TYR A 153 -2.39 3.18 -9.02
N GLY A 154 -2.46 2.64 -7.80
CA GLY A 154 -1.32 2.60 -6.89
C GLY A 154 -0.91 3.99 -6.37
N GLU A 155 -1.74 5.00 -6.55
CA GLU A 155 -1.49 6.38 -6.11
C GLU A 155 -1.62 6.51 -4.60
N TYR A 156 -0.74 7.29 -4.00
CA TYR A 156 -0.90 7.74 -2.62
C TYR A 156 -0.03 8.96 -2.33
N ASN A 157 -0.43 9.69 -1.31
CA ASN A 157 0.36 10.71 -0.64
C ASN A 157 0.10 10.61 0.87
N ASN A 158 0.74 11.48 1.66
CA ASN A 158 0.55 11.45 3.11
C ASN A 158 -0.91 11.65 3.54
N THR A 159 -1.68 12.44 2.81
CA THR A 159 -3.11 12.66 3.10
C THR A 159 -3.89 11.37 2.92
N VAL A 160 -3.73 10.67 1.80
CA VAL A 160 -4.41 9.40 1.50
C VAL A 160 -4.12 8.35 2.58
N ILE A 161 -2.82 8.14 2.88
CA ILE A 161 -2.41 7.11 3.85
C ILE A 161 -2.88 7.44 5.26
N LYS A 162 -2.67 8.68 5.73
CA LYS A 162 -3.13 9.10 7.06
C LYS A 162 -4.64 8.99 7.19
N THR A 163 -5.39 9.42 6.18
CA THR A 163 -6.85 9.34 6.19
C THR A 163 -7.31 7.88 6.35
N ALA A 164 -6.75 6.96 5.60
CA ALA A 164 -7.09 5.54 5.71
C ALA A 164 -6.75 5.00 7.11
N GLN A 165 -5.50 5.18 7.56
CA GLN A 165 -5.02 4.64 8.84
C GLN A 165 -5.78 5.22 10.05
N GLN A 166 -6.03 6.52 10.09
CA GLN A 166 -6.77 7.19 11.17
C GLN A 166 -8.23 6.74 11.28
N ASN A 167 -8.78 6.17 10.21
CA ASN A 167 -10.13 5.60 10.18
C ASN A 167 -10.14 4.07 10.26
N GLY A 168 -9.03 3.45 10.67
CA GLY A 168 -8.94 2.01 10.95
C GLY A 168 -8.72 1.13 9.73
N PHE A 169 -8.38 1.71 8.58
CA PHE A 169 -8.07 0.95 7.37
C PHE A 169 -6.57 0.67 7.25
N TYR A 170 -6.23 -0.48 6.70
CA TYR A 170 -4.88 -0.85 6.29
C TYR A 170 -4.69 -0.53 4.81
N PRO A 171 -3.87 0.51 4.46
CA PRO A 171 -3.55 0.78 3.06
C PRO A 171 -2.62 -0.30 2.52
N ILE A 172 -3.08 -1.03 1.52
CA ILE A 172 -2.37 -2.18 0.93
C ILE A 172 -1.96 -1.85 -0.50
N GLN A 173 -0.68 -2.07 -0.80
CA GLN A 173 -0.11 -2.05 -2.15
C GLN A 173 0.31 -3.46 -2.55
N TRP A 174 1.34 -3.60 -3.37
CA TRP A 174 1.96 -4.84 -3.83
C TRP A 174 3.45 -4.61 -4.09
N ASN A 175 4.23 -5.64 -3.93
CA ASN A 175 5.63 -5.65 -4.33
C ASN A 175 5.87 -6.52 -5.57
N LEU A 176 4.91 -7.35 -5.97
CA LEU A 176 4.94 -8.17 -7.17
C LEU A 176 3.73 -7.86 -8.05
N ASP A 177 3.99 -7.57 -9.33
CA ASP A 177 2.98 -7.16 -10.30
C ASP A 177 3.01 -8.09 -11.50
N THR A 178 1.88 -8.73 -11.80
CA THR A 178 1.71 -9.59 -12.97
C THR A 178 1.75 -8.81 -14.27
N LEU A 179 1.35 -7.52 -14.25
CA LEU A 179 1.10 -6.68 -15.41
C LEU A 179 0.09 -7.29 -16.40
N ASP A 180 -0.84 -8.06 -15.88
CA ASP A 180 -1.90 -8.73 -16.65
C ASP A 180 -2.75 -7.77 -17.48
N TYR A 181 -2.99 -6.56 -16.96
CA TYR A 181 -3.71 -5.49 -17.66
C TYR A 181 -3.01 -4.99 -18.94
N GLN A 182 -1.74 -5.32 -19.13
CA GLN A 182 -1.01 -5.05 -20.36
C GLN A 182 -1.18 -6.17 -21.41
N GLY A 183 -2.00 -7.18 -21.10
CA GLY A 183 -2.27 -8.31 -21.99
C GLY A 183 -1.15 -9.36 -22.04
N LEU A 184 -0.31 -9.42 -20.99
CA LEU A 184 0.71 -10.45 -20.84
C LEU A 184 0.10 -11.83 -20.75
N THR A 185 0.74 -12.79 -21.40
CA THR A 185 0.42 -14.22 -21.28
C THR A 185 0.78 -14.75 -19.88
N GLY A 186 0.25 -15.89 -19.51
CA GLY A 186 0.57 -16.54 -18.23
C GLY A 186 2.06 -16.79 -18.03
N GLU A 187 2.76 -17.20 -19.10
CA GLU A 187 4.22 -17.41 -19.05
C GLU A 187 4.98 -16.11 -18.81
N GLU A 188 4.58 -15.02 -19.47
CA GLU A 188 5.19 -13.71 -19.25
C GLU A 188 4.91 -13.20 -17.83
N MET A 189 3.68 -13.34 -17.32
CA MET A 189 3.36 -13.05 -15.93
C MET A 189 4.23 -13.87 -14.95
N TRP A 190 4.34 -15.18 -15.17
CA TRP A 190 5.18 -16.06 -14.34
C TRP A 190 6.67 -15.65 -14.38
N ASN A 191 7.19 -15.34 -15.55
CA ASN A 191 8.58 -14.88 -15.70
C ASN A 191 8.89 -13.60 -14.93
N ARG A 192 7.90 -12.76 -14.66
CA ARG A 192 8.04 -11.56 -13.84
C ARG A 192 8.09 -11.87 -12.33
N LEU A 193 7.41 -12.94 -11.91
CA LEU A 193 7.23 -13.29 -10.50
C LEU A 193 8.32 -14.26 -10.00
N LYS A 194 8.66 -15.31 -10.75
CA LYS A 194 9.38 -16.52 -10.32
C LYS A 194 10.67 -16.28 -9.54
N ASN A 195 11.44 -15.24 -9.89
CA ASN A 195 12.74 -14.95 -9.26
C ASN A 195 12.63 -13.89 -8.13
N LYS A 196 11.41 -13.48 -7.77
CA LYS A 196 11.15 -12.42 -6.79
C LYS A 196 10.19 -12.88 -5.69
N LEU A 197 9.77 -14.14 -5.73
CA LEU A 197 8.90 -14.70 -4.70
C LEU A 197 9.64 -14.71 -3.36
N ASP A 198 8.99 -14.21 -2.33
CA ASP A 198 9.48 -14.21 -0.97
C ASP A 198 8.31 -14.28 0.00
N GLY A 199 8.54 -14.79 1.22
CA GLY A 199 7.53 -14.79 2.27
C GLY A 199 7.03 -13.38 2.58
N GLY A 200 5.70 -13.23 2.72
CA GLY A 200 5.07 -11.93 2.95
C GLY A 200 4.89 -11.07 1.70
N ALA A 201 5.22 -11.57 0.51
CA ALA A 201 4.94 -10.85 -0.73
C ALA A 201 3.45 -10.68 -0.98
N ILE A 202 3.08 -9.56 -1.63
CA ILE A 202 1.72 -9.26 -2.08
C ILE A 202 1.75 -9.13 -3.60
N ILE A 203 1.01 -10.01 -4.28
CA ILE A 203 0.91 -10.06 -5.75
C ILE A 203 -0.32 -9.30 -6.21
N LEU A 204 -0.16 -8.42 -7.21
CA LEU A 204 -1.25 -7.77 -7.91
C LEU A 204 -1.65 -8.54 -9.16
N SER A 205 -2.95 -8.73 -9.33
CA SER A 205 -3.61 -9.13 -10.58
C SER A 205 -4.97 -8.41 -10.72
N HIS A 206 -5.66 -8.64 -11.81
CA HIS A 206 -6.98 -8.08 -12.10
C HIS A 206 -7.89 -9.15 -12.71
N ASN A 207 -9.18 -9.09 -12.41
CA ASN A 207 -10.18 -9.80 -13.20
C ASN A 207 -10.50 -9.01 -14.49
N GLY A 208 -11.17 -9.62 -15.44
CA GLY A 208 -11.59 -8.97 -16.69
C GLY A 208 -10.45 -8.65 -17.65
N THR A 209 -9.25 -9.15 -17.41
CA THR A 209 -8.13 -9.03 -18.35
C THR A 209 -8.11 -10.19 -19.33
N LYS A 210 -7.34 -10.04 -20.40
CA LYS A 210 -7.31 -11.01 -21.51
C LYS A 210 -6.88 -12.42 -21.11
N HIS A 211 -5.95 -12.55 -20.14
CA HIS A 211 -5.27 -13.82 -19.88
C HIS A 211 -5.25 -14.22 -18.40
N THR A 212 -5.72 -13.40 -17.46
CA THR A 212 -5.60 -13.71 -16.03
C THR A 212 -6.38 -14.96 -15.66
N ALA A 213 -7.65 -15.07 -16.04
CA ALA A 213 -8.48 -16.22 -15.70
C ALA A 213 -7.86 -17.54 -16.20
N ASP A 214 -7.44 -17.58 -17.48
CA ASP A 214 -6.85 -18.76 -18.10
C ASP A 214 -5.47 -19.13 -17.53
N SER A 215 -4.76 -18.15 -16.98
CA SER A 215 -3.39 -18.32 -16.47
C SER A 215 -3.33 -18.61 -14.98
N LEU A 216 -4.42 -18.36 -14.25
CA LEU A 216 -4.45 -18.38 -12.79
C LEU A 216 -4.05 -19.73 -12.19
N ASP A 217 -4.54 -20.84 -12.78
CA ASP A 217 -4.18 -22.19 -12.33
C ASP A 217 -2.69 -22.45 -12.40
N MET A 218 -2.08 -22.11 -13.51
CA MET A 218 -0.63 -22.25 -13.69
C MET A 218 0.16 -21.37 -12.74
N LEU A 219 -0.26 -20.11 -12.53
CA LEU A 219 0.42 -19.20 -11.61
C LEU A 219 0.38 -19.72 -10.17
N ILE A 220 -0.79 -20.17 -9.71
CA ILE A 220 -0.96 -20.71 -8.34
C ILE A 220 -0.12 -21.98 -8.17
N LYS A 221 -0.16 -22.92 -9.11
CA LYS A 221 0.62 -24.16 -9.06
C LYS A 221 2.12 -23.88 -9.03
N ASN A 222 2.59 -22.95 -9.81
CA ASN A 222 4.00 -22.56 -9.84
C ASN A 222 4.46 -21.89 -8.54
N ILE A 223 3.62 -21.03 -7.93
CA ILE A 223 3.89 -20.45 -6.61
C ILE A 223 4.00 -21.55 -5.55
N LYS A 224 3.04 -22.50 -5.54
CA LYS A 224 3.07 -23.65 -4.63
C LYS A 224 4.30 -24.55 -4.86
N ALA A 225 4.65 -24.83 -6.11
CA ALA A 225 5.82 -25.62 -6.48
C ALA A 225 7.14 -24.93 -6.07
N SER A 226 7.14 -23.60 -5.93
CA SER A 226 8.27 -22.81 -5.42
C SER A 226 8.36 -22.83 -3.87
N GLY A 227 7.49 -23.57 -3.18
CA GLY A 227 7.50 -23.73 -1.73
C GLY A 227 6.64 -22.73 -0.95
N PHE A 228 5.83 -21.92 -1.62
CA PHE A 228 4.99 -20.92 -0.96
C PHE A 228 3.51 -21.35 -0.89
N GLN A 229 2.85 -20.90 0.17
CA GLN A 229 1.40 -21.00 0.33
C GLN A 229 0.74 -19.73 -0.20
N VAL A 230 -0.26 -19.87 -1.07
CA VAL A 230 -1.10 -18.76 -1.51
C VAL A 230 -2.18 -18.51 -0.47
N THR A 231 -2.32 -17.26 -0.04
CA THR A 231 -3.24 -16.88 1.04
C THR A 231 -3.80 -15.47 0.86
N THR A 232 -4.58 -15.00 1.85
CA THR A 232 -5.16 -13.65 1.88
C THR A 232 -4.19 -12.62 2.49
N VAL A 233 -4.50 -11.33 2.27
CA VAL A 233 -3.72 -10.23 2.87
C VAL A 233 -3.80 -10.25 4.39
N SER A 234 -4.98 -10.48 4.96
CA SER A 234 -5.17 -10.49 6.42
C SER A 234 -4.43 -11.60 7.14
N GLU A 235 -4.04 -12.66 6.44
CA GLU A 235 -3.26 -13.76 7.02
C GLU A 235 -1.76 -13.49 7.07
N ILE A 236 -1.28 -12.50 6.31
CA ILE A 236 0.14 -12.15 6.33
C ILE A 236 0.44 -10.84 7.06
N ILE A 237 -0.49 -9.85 7.07
CA ILE A 237 -0.23 -8.55 7.69
C ILE A 237 -0.31 -8.60 9.22
N TYR A 238 0.51 -7.79 9.88
CA TYR A 238 0.39 -7.53 11.31
C TYR A 238 -0.69 -6.49 11.56
N LYS A 239 -1.62 -6.77 12.47
CA LYS A 239 -2.73 -5.88 12.81
C LYS A 239 -2.39 -4.91 13.94
N ASP A 240 -1.38 -5.24 14.72
CA ASP A 240 -0.86 -4.43 15.83
C ASP A 240 0.67 -4.56 15.94
N LYS A 241 1.29 -3.67 16.73
CA LYS A 241 2.73 -3.70 17.06
C LYS A 241 3.64 -3.87 15.84
N TYR A 242 3.42 -3.05 14.83
CA TYR A 242 4.24 -3.03 13.63
C TYR A 242 4.70 -1.61 13.28
N SER A 243 5.69 -1.54 12.42
CA SER A 243 6.12 -0.34 11.72
C SER A 243 6.19 -0.62 10.21
N ILE A 244 6.25 0.42 9.41
CA ILE A 244 6.46 0.31 7.96
C ILE A 244 7.77 1.02 7.65
N ASN A 245 8.73 0.31 7.06
CA ASN A 245 10.03 0.88 6.71
C ASN A 245 9.94 1.75 5.43
N ASN A 246 11.06 2.37 5.05
CA ASN A 246 11.14 3.26 3.89
C ASN A 246 10.83 2.60 2.53
N ASN A 247 10.79 1.27 2.48
CA ASN A 247 10.45 0.49 1.28
C ASN A 247 8.98 0.02 1.28
N GLY A 248 8.21 0.38 2.32
CA GLY A 248 6.83 -0.08 2.46
C GLY A 248 6.71 -1.50 3.04
N THR A 249 7.79 -2.09 3.54
CA THR A 249 7.73 -3.40 4.21
C THR A 249 7.18 -3.23 5.62
N GLN A 250 6.13 -3.96 5.94
CA GLN A 250 5.59 -4.04 7.28
C GLN A 250 6.47 -4.96 8.14
N ILE A 251 6.92 -4.46 9.28
CA ILE A 251 7.86 -5.13 10.18
C ILE A 251 7.22 -5.24 11.57
N ARG A 252 7.25 -6.43 12.16
CA ARG A 252 6.79 -6.62 13.54
C ARG A 252 7.74 -5.95 14.52
N ASN A 253 7.21 -5.08 15.37
CA ASN A 253 8.00 -4.47 16.43
C ASN A 253 8.35 -5.52 17.49
N GLN A 254 9.62 -5.71 17.75
CA GLN A 254 10.07 -6.53 18.87
C GLN A 254 9.64 -5.86 20.19
N LYS A 255 9.29 -6.66 21.18
CA LYS A 255 8.95 -6.18 22.53
C LYS A 255 10.15 -5.60 23.24
#